data_2a0a5d5d45867a72f689a66b2712455f
#
_entry.id   2a0a5d5d45867a72f689a66b2712455f
#
_cell.length_a   1.000
_cell.length_b   1.000
_cell.length_c   1.000
_cell.angle_alpha   90.00
_cell.angle_beta   90.00
_cell.angle_gamma   90.00
#
_symmetry.space_group_name_H-M   'P 1'
#
loop_
_entity.id
_entity.type
_entity.pdbx_description
1 polymer ?
#
loop_
_entity_poly.entity_id
_entity_poly.type
_entity_poly.pdbx_seq_one_letter_code
_entity_poly.pdbx_strand_id
1 'polypeptide(L)'
;TMFNQTKELALQSPFTFSELNRDVKQLAAYGVEYENLYDTTKRLADMASGLGVSFERIALAFGQVQARGWLDGKELRQIAYAGIPLLDRLSKYYSLREGKKVTTSDVKKRITNREVSFQDVKNIFWEMTDAGGQFYNMQLTLSETLLGRYNKLKDAWEIMLSDFARGDSIIG
;
A
#
# COMPACT_ATOMS: atom_id res chain seq x y z
N THR A 1 -11.75 7.69 -17.57
CA THR A 1 -10.84 8.76 -17.11
C THR A 1 -10.23 8.39 -15.77
N MET A 2 -9.07 8.94 -15.45
CA MET A 2 -8.38 8.72 -14.16
C MET A 2 -9.27 9.02 -12.95
N PHE A 3 -10.10 10.05 -13.04
CA PHE A 3 -11.10 10.38 -12.01
C PHE A 3 -12.05 9.21 -11.70
N ASN A 4 -12.60 8.59 -12.73
CA ASN A 4 -13.53 7.46 -12.55
C ASN A 4 -12.80 6.24 -11.98
N GLN A 5 -11.59 5.97 -12.43
CA GLN A 5 -10.76 4.87 -11.90
C GLN A 5 -10.41 5.08 -10.43
N THR A 6 -10.06 6.32 -10.03
CA THR A 6 -9.79 6.64 -8.62
C THR A 6 -11.05 6.52 -7.76
N LYS A 7 -12.22 6.88 -8.32
CA LYS A 7 -13.51 6.72 -7.63
C LYS A 7 -13.86 5.24 -7.44
N GLU A 8 -13.67 4.40 -8.45
CA GLU A 8 -13.88 2.96 -8.34
C GLU A 8 -12.91 2.33 -7.31
N LEU A 9 -11.64 2.75 -7.34
CA LEU A 9 -10.65 2.30 -6.37
C LEU A 9 -11.06 2.68 -4.94
N ALA A 10 -11.56 3.90 -4.72
CA ALA A 10 -12.01 4.34 -3.40
C ALA A 10 -13.18 3.52 -2.86
N LEU A 11 -14.08 3.04 -3.73
CA LEU A 11 -15.20 2.16 -3.33
C LEU A 11 -14.72 0.78 -2.84
N GLN A 12 -13.55 0.35 -3.26
CA GLN A 12 -12.94 -0.95 -2.90
C GLN A 12 -11.74 -0.79 -1.96
N SER A 13 -11.58 0.38 -1.35
CA SER A 13 -10.41 0.75 -0.57
C SER A 13 -10.82 1.20 0.83
N PRO A 14 -9.97 1.01 1.86
CA PRO A 14 -10.14 1.65 3.15
C PRO A 14 -9.83 3.16 3.10
N PHE A 15 -9.24 3.65 2.01
CA PHE A 15 -8.91 5.06 1.81
C PHE A 15 -10.05 5.81 1.14
N THR A 16 -10.24 7.08 1.51
CA THR A 16 -11.25 7.93 0.89
C THR A 16 -10.85 8.35 -0.52
N PHE A 17 -11.83 8.71 -1.35
CA PHE A 17 -11.57 9.29 -2.67
C PHE A 17 -10.69 10.54 -2.61
N SER A 18 -10.89 11.38 -1.58
CA SER A 18 -10.09 12.61 -1.40
C SER A 18 -8.62 12.32 -1.15
N GLU A 19 -8.33 11.32 -0.27
CA GLU A 19 -6.96 10.86 0.00
C GLU A 19 -6.31 10.31 -1.26
N LEU A 20 -6.95 9.37 -1.93
CA LEU A 20 -6.42 8.76 -3.15
C LEU A 20 -6.22 9.78 -4.26
N ASN A 21 -7.16 10.71 -4.47
CA ASN A 21 -7.05 11.73 -5.51
C ASN A 21 -5.92 12.73 -5.27
N ARG A 22 -5.70 13.12 -4.00
CA ARG A 22 -4.56 13.95 -3.61
C ARG A 22 -3.24 13.26 -3.93
N ASP A 23 -3.13 12.01 -3.56
CA ASP A 23 -1.89 11.25 -3.65
C ASP A 23 -1.60 10.80 -5.09
N VAL A 24 -2.63 10.57 -5.91
CA VAL A 24 -2.50 10.42 -7.38
C VAL A 24 -1.85 11.64 -8.01
N LYS A 25 -2.29 12.85 -7.64
CA LYS A 25 -1.68 14.09 -8.13
C LYS A 25 -0.22 14.22 -7.69
N GLN A 26 0.09 13.80 -6.47
CA GLN A 26 1.45 13.80 -5.96
C GLN A 26 2.35 12.80 -6.71
N LEU A 27 1.87 11.60 -6.99
CA LEU A 27 2.59 10.61 -7.80
C LEU A 27 2.88 11.13 -9.21
N ALA A 28 1.91 11.80 -9.84
CA ALA A 28 2.12 12.47 -11.12
C ALA A 28 3.20 13.54 -11.04
N ALA A 29 3.22 14.35 -9.97
CA ALA A 29 4.24 15.37 -9.73
C ALA A 29 5.65 14.78 -9.52
N TYR A 30 5.75 13.56 -9.01
CA TYR A 30 7.02 12.81 -8.92
C TYR A 30 7.43 12.11 -10.22
N GLY A 31 6.65 12.24 -11.29
CA GLY A 31 6.99 11.74 -12.61
C GLY A 31 6.41 10.36 -12.93
N VAL A 32 5.39 9.89 -12.20
CA VAL A 32 4.63 8.71 -12.61
C VAL A 32 3.81 9.09 -13.86
N GLU A 33 4.06 8.38 -14.95
CA GLU A 33 3.37 8.60 -16.21
C GLU A 33 1.87 8.34 -16.07
N TYR A 34 1.04 9.12 -16.74
CA TYR A 34 -0.41 9.07 -16.65
C TYR A 34 -0.98 7.65 -16.83
N GLU A 35 -0.43 6.90 -17.79
CA GLU A 35 -0.86 5.54 -18.12
C GLU A 35 -0.61 4.55 -16.97
N ASN A 36 0.40 4.83 -16.15
CA ASN A 36 0.82 4.00 -15.01
C ASN A 36 0.23 4.47 -13.67
N LEU A 37 -0.41 5.65 -13.63
CA LEU A 37 -0.89 6.24 -12.37
C LEU A 37 -1.89 5.35 -11.63
N TYR A 38 -2.86 4.77 -12.34
CA TYR A 38 -3.86 3.93 -11.71
C TYR A 38 -3.25 2.66 -11.11
N ASP A 39 -2.45 1.92 -11.90
CA ASP A 39 -1.81 0.69 -11.43
C ASP A 39 -0.84 0.97 -10.27
N THR A 40 -0.03 2.02 -10.38
CA THR A 40 0.87 2.45 -9.30
C THR A 40 0.09 2.81 -8.04
N THR A 41 -0.97 3.60 -8.16
CA THR A 41 -1.83 3.99 -7.03
C THR A 41 -2.43 2.77 -6.36
N LYS A 42 -3.00 1.85 -7.13
CA LYS A 42 -3.60 0.61 -6.63
C LYS A 42 -2.58 -0.21 -5.84
N ARG A 43 -1.40 -0.42 -6.39
CA ARG A 43 -0.33 -1.22 -5.75
C ARG A 43 0.17 -0.60 -4.45
N LEU A 44 0.45 0.70 -4.45
CA LEU A 44 0.90 1.40 -3.24
C LEU A 44 -0.19 1.44 -2.17
N ALA A 45 -1.46 1.57 -2.56
CA ALA A 45 -2.57 1.50 -1.63
C ALA A 45 -2.80 0.08 -1.09
N ASP A 46 -2.58 -0.96 -1.88
CA ASP A 46 -2.58 -2.36 -1.42
C ASP A 46 -1.49 -2.59 -0.36
N MET A 47 -0.29 -2.06 -0.59
CA MET A 47 0.81 -2.13 0.38
C MET A 47 0.47 -1.37 1.67
N ALA A 48 0.00 -0.15 1.57
CA ALA A 48 -0.38 0.67 2.71
C ALA A 48 -1.48 0.01 3.54
N SER A 49 -2.48 -0.58 2.88
CA SER A 49 -3.57 -1.33 3.54
C SER A 49 -3.05 -2.54 4.30
N GLY A 50 -2.19 -3.34 3.67
CA GLY A 50 -1.61 -4.54 4.29
C GLY A 50 -0.65 -4.23 5.44
N LEU A 51 0.01 -3.08 5.40
CA LEU A 51 0.93 -2.61 6.44
C LEU A 51 0.22 -1.83 7.56
N GLY A 52 -1.02 -1.41 7.36
CA GLY A 52 -1.75 -0.58 8.33
C GLY A 52 -1.18 0.84 8.44
N VAL A 53 -0.62 1.39 7.38
CA VAL A 53 -0.07 2.75 7.31
C VAL A 53 -0.86 3.62 6.35
N SER A 54 -0.68 4.95 6.42
CA SER A 54 -1.32 5.85 5.48
C SER A 54 -0.77 5.64 4.05
N PHE A 55 -1.63 5.80 3.06
CA PHE A 55 -1.24 5.74 1.65
C PHE A 55 -0.17 6.78 1.33
N GLU A 56 -0.35 8.02 1.80
CA GLU A 56 0.61 9.11 1.62
C GLU A 56 2.04 8.73 2.01
N ARG A 57 2.21 7.98 3.09
CA ARG A 57 3.54 7.58 3.58
C ARG A 57 4.28 6.71 2.57
N ILE A 58 3.60 5.74 1.96
CA ILE A 58 4.18 4.86 0.94
C ILE A 58 4.36 5.61 -0.37
N ALA A 59 3.36 6.38 -0.80
CA ALA A 59 3.39 7.15 -2.04
C ALA A 59 4.52 8.19 -2.03
N LEU A 60 4.74 8.88 -0.89
CA LEU A 60 5.82 9.84 -0.74
C LEU A 60 7.20 9.19 -0.89
N ALA A 61 7.45 8.10 -0.16
CA ALA A 61 8.74 7.40 -0.23
C ALA A 61 9.02 6.87 -1.65
N PHE A 62 8.02 6.22 -2.27
CA PHE A 62 8.12 5.72 -3.64
C PHE A 62 8.36 6.85 -4.65
N GLY A 63 7.59 7.92 -4.58
CA GLY A 63 7.71 9.07 -5.47
C GLY A 63 9.06 9.78 -5.35
N GLN A 64 9.61 9.91 -4.15
CA GLN A 64 10.94 10.51 -3.94
C GLN A 64 12.05 9.67 -4.58
N VAL A 65 11.98 8.33 -4.48
CA VAL A 65 12.93 7.44 -5.16
C VAL A 65 12.79 7.56 -6.68
N GLN A 66 11.56 7.62 -7.18
CA GLN A 66 11.31 7.81 -8.62
C GLN A 66 11.87 9.14 -9.14
N ALA A 67 11.55 10.23 -8.48
CA ALA A 67 12.01 11.56 -8.92
C ALA A 67 13.54 11.70 -8.91
N ARG A 68 14.22 11.00 -8.01
CA ARG A 68 15.68 11.00 -7.92
C ARG A 68 16.33 10.01 -8.87
N GLY A 69 15.66 8.87 -9.11
CA GLY A 69 16.16 7.78 -9.95
C GLY A 69 16.94 6.69 -9.20
N TRP A 70 17.25 6.88 -7.93
CA TRP A 70 17.93 5.90 -7.06
C TRP A 70 17.44 5.95 -5.63
N LEU A 71 17.64 4.86 -4.91
CA LEU A 71 17.31 4.73 -3.49
C LEU A 71 18.37 5.42 -2.63
N ASP A 72 17.93 6.28 -1.72
CA ASP A 72 18.76 6.89 -0.69
C ASP A 72 18.47 6.25 0.69
N GLY A 73 19.40 6.39 1.60
CA GLY A 73 19.26 5.89 2.97
C GLY A 73 18.05 6.48 3.73
N LYS A 74 17.60 7.68 3.36
CA LYS A 74 16.40 8.31 3.94
C LYS A 74 15.14 7.52 3.56
N GLU A 75 14.91 7.27 2.27
CA GLU A 75 13.76 6.53 1.79
C GLU A 75 13.84 5.05 2.20
N LEU A 76 15.05 4.45 2.25
CA LEU A 76 15.23 3.12 2.83
C LEU A 76 14.66 3.04 4.24
N ARG A 77 14.98 4.02 5.10
CA ARG A 77 14.46 4.07 6.47
C ARG A 77 12.96 4.31 6.51
N GLN A 78 12.42 5.21 5.68
CA GLN A 78 10.98 5.48 5.60
C GLN A 78 10.21 4.22 5.23
N ILE A 79 10.69 3.47 4.23
CA ILE A 79 10.08 2.22 3.76
C ILE A 79 10.21 1.13 4.84
N ALA A 80 11.36 1.02 5.51
CA ALA A 80 11.56 0.08 6.60
C ALA A 80 10.65 0.37 7.81
N TYR A 81 10.50 1.64 8.19
CA TYR A 81 9.59 2.04 9.28
C TYR A 81 8.11 1.85 8.93
N ALA A 82 7.77 1.81 7.66
CA ALA A 82 6.42 1.42 7.22
C ALA A 82 6.17 -0.10 7.37
N GLY A 83 7.22 -0.90 7.57
CA GLY A 83 7.13 -2.35 7.75
C GLY A 83 7.61 -3.16 6.55
N ILE A 84 8.22 -2.54 5.54
CA ILE A 84 8.76 -3.22 4.36
C ILE A 84 10.25 -3.51 4.58
N PRO A 85 10.67 -4.79 4.64
CA PRO A 85 12.07 -5.18 4.81
C PRO A 85 12.84 -5.04 3.48
N LEU A 86 12.92 -3.81 2.96
CA LEU A 86 13.45 -3.53 1.63
C LEU A 86 14.92 -3.97 1.49
N LEU A 87 15.72 -3.80 2.53
CA LEU A 87 17.13 -4.17 2.51
C LEU A 87 17.33 -5.68 2.28
N ASP A 88 16.56 -6.51 3.00
CA ASP A 88 16.61 -7.97 2.84
C ASP A 88 16.08 -8.40 1.47
N ARG A 89 15.03 -7.75 0.98
CA ARG A 89 14.48 -8.04 -0.34
C ARG A 89 15.46 -7.66 -1.47
N LEU A 90 16.13 -6.52 -1.36
CA LEU A 90 17.19 -6.12 -2.28
C LEU A 90 18.36 -7.12 -2.27
N SER A 91 18.77 -7.59 -1.09
CA SER A 91 19.80 -8.63 -0.96
C SER A 91 19.42 -9.90 -1.71
N LYS A 92 18.20 -10.39 -1.56
CA LYS A 92 17.69 -11.56 -2.28
C LYS A 92 17.58 -11.30 -3.78
N TYR A 93 17.02 -10.15 -4.16
CA TYR A 93 16.84 -9.74 -5.55
C TYR A 93 18.19 -9.71 -6.31
N TYR A 94 19.20 -9.07 -5.73
CA TYR A 94 20.53 -9.02 -6.34
C TYR A 94 21.21 -10.37 -6.34
N SER A 95 21.05 -11.17 -5.28
CA SER A 95 21.63 -12.52 -5.23
C SER A 95 21.09 -13.41 -6.33
N LEU A 96 19.80 -13.37 -6.61
CA LEU A 96 19.16 -14.10 -7.70
C LEU A 96 19.60 -13.59 -9.07
N ARG A 97 19.63 -12.26 -9.26
CA ARG A 97 19.99 -11.63 -10.53
C ARG A 97 21.44 -11.88 -10.91
N GLU A 98 22.36 -11.89 -9.93
CA GLU A 98 23.79 -12.00 -10.16
C GLU A 98 24.31 -13.43 -10.02
N GLY A 99 23.49 -14.38 -9.58
CA GLY A 99 23.90 -15.78 -9.38
C GLY A 99 24.96 -15.97 -8.29
N LYS A 100 25.07 -15.01 -7.36
CA LYS A 100 26.01 -15.04 -6.23
C LYS A 100 25.39 -14.42 -4.98
N LYS A 101 25.93 -14.76 -3.81
CA LYS A 101 25.45 -14.18 -2.56
C LYS A 101 25.79 -12.68 -2.50
N VAL A 102 24.76 -11.85 -2.43
CA VAL A 102 24.83 -10.40 -2.14
C VAL A 102 24.26 -10.19 -0.72
N THR A 103 25.06 -9.67 0.18
CA THR A 103 24.66 -9.47 1.58
C THR A 103 23.92 -8.13 1.75
N THR A 104 23.21 -7.96 2.88
CA THR A 104 22.62 -6.68 3.24
C THR A 104 23.68 -5.58 3.41
N SER A 105 24.89 -5.94 3.85
CA SER A 105 26.03 -5.02 3.91
C SER A 105 26.44 -4.53 2.51
N ASP A 106 26.47 -5.43 1.54
CA ASP A 106 26.76 -5.07 0.14
C ASP A 106 25.69 -4.14 -0.41
N VAL A 107 24.41 -4.41 -0.12
CA VAL A 107 23.31 -3.54 -0.53
C VAL A 107 23.43 -2.14 0.10
N LYS A 108 23.80 -2.04 1.38
CA LYS A 108 24.06 -0.74 2.03
C LYS A 108 25.13 0.07 1.31
N LYS A 109 26.23 -0.60 0.92
CA LYS A 109 27.30 0.06 0.12
C LYS A 109 26.76 0.55 -1.23
N ARG A 110 25.98 -0.27 -1.92
CA ARG A 110 25.33 0.11 -3.20
C ARG A 110 24.40 1.31 -3.02
N ILE A 111 23.63 1.37 -1.93
CA ILE A 111 22.77 2.52 -1.63
C ILE A 111 23.62 3.78 -1.44
N THR A 112 24.69 3.69 -0.65
CA THR A 112 25.63 4.81 -0.44
C THR A 112 26.26 5.29 -1.75
N ASN A 113 26.56 4.38 -2.66
CA ASN A 113 27.14 4.68 -3.97
C ASN A 113 26.10 5.06 -5.04
N ARG A 114 24.78 5.14 -4.69
CA ARG A 114 23.68 5.45 -5.61
C ARG A 114 23.50 4.41 -6.73
N GLU A 115 23.83 3.16 -6.43
CA GLU A 115 23.80 2.04 -7.39
C GLU A 115 22.49 1.24 -7.32
N VAL A 116 21.61 1.52 -6.36
CA VAL A 116 20.27 0.93 -6.29
C VAL A 116 19.30 1.81 -7.04
N SER A 117 18.91 1.41 -8.24
CA SER A 117 18.04 2.19 -9.12
C SER A 117 16.59 2.21 -8.61
N PHE A 118 15.84 3.23 -9.02
CA PHE A 118 14.39 3.24 -8.85
C PHE A 118 13.74 1.99 -9.45
N GLN A 119 14.21 1.53 -10.62
CA GLN A 119 13.67 0.34 -11.26
C GLN A 119 13.82 -0.91 -10.39
N ASP A 120 14.94 -1.07 -9.69
CA ASP A 120 15.14 -2.19 -8.76
C ASP A 120 14.15 -2.14 -7.59
N VAL A 121 13.92 -0.96 -7.01
CA VAL A 121 12.91 -0.75 -5.96
C VAL A 121 11.50 -1.00 -6.48
N LYS A 122 11.17 -0.49 -7.66
CA LYS A 122 9.89 -0.71 -8.31
C LYS A 122 9.63 -2.21 -8.55
N ASN A 123 10.61 -2.94 -9.04
CA ASN A 123 10.49 -4.38 -9.28
C ASN A 123 10.14 -5.14 -7.99
N ILE A 124 10.76 -4.77 -6.87
CA ILE A 124 10.45 -5.37 -5.56
C ILE A 124 9.03 -5.04 -5.13
N PHE A 125 8.58 -3.79 -5.28
CA PHE A 125 7.21 -3.38 -4.95
C PHE A 125 6.18 -4.11 -5.82
N TRP A 126 6.47 -4.29 -7.10
CA TRP A 126 5.62 -5.04 -8.02
C TRP A 126 5.54 -6.52 -7.66
N GLU A 127 6.67 -7.15 -7.34
CA GLU A 127 6.70 -8.54 -6.86
C GLU A 127 5.80 -8.72 -5.61
N MET A 128 5.81 -7.77 -4.69
CA MET A 128 5.01 -7.82 -3.47
C MET A 128 3.51 -7.60 -3.71
N THR A 129 3.13 -6.98 -4.83
CA THR A 129 1.75 -6.59 -5.17
C THR A 129 1.18 -7.32 -6.38
N ASP A 130 1.98 -8.09 -7.11
CA ASP A 130 1.51 -8.99 -8.15
C ASP A 130 0.76 -10.20 -7.58
N ALA A 131 0.05 -10.93 -8.42
CA ALA A 131 -0.65 -12.15 -8.04
C ALA A 131 0.31 -13.14 -7.34
N GLY A 132 -0.04 -13.57 -6.14
CA GLY A 132 0.81 -14.38 -5.27
C GLY A 132 1.74 -13.57 -4.35
N GLY A 133 1.84 -12.26 -4.53
CA GLY A 133 2.58 -11.37 -3.65
C GLY A 133 1.86 -11.11 -2.31
N GLN A 134 2.63 -10.72 -1.31
CA GLN A 134 2.16 -10.52 0.07
C GLN A 134 1.01 -9.50 0.18
N PHE A 135 0.99 -8.48 -0.65
CA PHE A 135 0.02 -7.39 -0.60
C PHE A 135 -0.98 -7.38 -1.77
N TYR A 136 -1.01 -8.44 -2.56
CA TYR A 136 -1.94 -8.54 -3.68
C TYR A 136 -3.40 -8.34 -3.26
N ASN A 137 -4.08 -7.38 -3.86
CA ASN A 137 -5.49 -7.04 -3.59
C ASN A 137 -5.83 -6.79 -2.10
N MET A 138 -4.87 -6.31 -1.31
CA MET A 138 -5.04 -6.11 0.14
C MET A 138 -6.11 -5.06 0.47
N GLN A 139 -6.28 -4.03 -0.36
CA GLN A 139 -7.36 -3.04 -0.20
C GLN A 139 -8.73 -3.70 -0.24
N LEU A 140 -8.96 -4.54 -1.24
CA LEU A 140 -10.24 -5.25 -1.39
C LEU A 140 -10.50 -6.17 -0.20
N THR A 141 -9.51 -6.96 0.19
CA THR A 141 -9.59 -7.85 1.35
C THR A 141 -9.91 -7.08 2.64
N LEU A 142 -9.25 -5.96 2.87
CA LEU A 142 -9.48 -5.14 4.06
C LEU A 142 -10.86 -4.47 4.02
N SER A 143 -11.28 -3.95 2.87
CA SER A 143 -12.59 -3.33 2.69
C SER A 143 -13.73 -4.32 2.91
N GLU A 144 -13.63 -5.54 2.40
CA GLU A 144 -14.60 -6.60 2.65
C GLU A 144 -14.68 -6.97 4.13
N THR A 145 -13.53 -7.03 4.82
CA THR A 145 -13.46 -7.29 6.27
C THR A 145 -14.11 -6.17 7.07
N LEU A 146 -13.85 -4.91 6.73
CA LEU A 146 -14.45 -3.75 7.40
C LEU A 146 -15.94 -3.67 7.16
N LEU A 147 -16.40 -3.93 5.93
CA LEU A 147 -17.83 -4.00 5.61
C LEU A 147 -18.51 -5.13 6.39
N GLY A 148 -17.88 -6.30 6.45
CA GLY A 148 -18.37 -7.44 7.22
C GLY A 148 -18.50 -7.12 8.72
N ARG A 149 -17.54 -6.42 9.31
CA ARG A 149 -17.60 -5.95 10.70
C ARG A 149 -18.70 -4.92 10.91
N TYR A 150 -18.84 -3.97 9.99
CA TYR A 150 -19.92 -2.98 10.04
C TYR A 150 -21.30 -3.64 9.98
N ASN A 151 -21.51 -4.60 9.08
CA ASN A 151 -22.77 -5.32 8.96
C ASN A 151 -23.08 -6.13 10.23
N LYS A 152 -22.10 -6.80 10.83
CA LYS A 152 -22.29 -7.49 12.13
C LYS A 152 -22.67 -6.54 13.25
N LEU A 153 -22.06 -5.36 13.32
CA LEU A 153 -22.40 -4.31 14.28
C LEU A 153 -23.82 -3.81 14.09
N LYS A 154 -24.22 -3.60 12.84
CA LYS A 154 -25.58 -3.17 12.46
C LYS A 154 -26.61 -4.21 12.90
N ASP A 155 -26.37 -5.49 12.57
CA ASP A 155 -27.25 -6.60 12.96
C ASP A 155 -27.38 -6.71 14.48
N ALA A 156 -26.26 -6.61 15.22
CA ALA A 156 -26.28 -6.63 16.68
C ALA A 156 -27.06 -5.46 17.28
N TRP A 157 -26.95 -4.28 16.68
CA TRP A 157 -27.71 -3.10 17.08
C TRP A 157 -29.22 -3.27 16.83
N GLU A 158 -29.62 -3.80 15.67
CA GLU A 158 -31.00 -4.08 15.34
C GLU A 158 -31.62 -5.12 16.28
N ILE A 159 -30.87 -6.18 16.63
CA ILE A 159 -31.27 -7.19 17.61
C ILE A 159 -31.49 -6.54 19.00
N MET A 160 -30.52 -5.74 19.45
CA MET A 160 -30.59 -5.04 20.72
C MET A 160 -31.83 -4.12 20.81
N LEU A 161 -32.11 -3.35 19.76
CA LEU A 161 -33.29 -2.48 19.69
C LEU A 161 -34.59 -3.31 19.70
N SER A 162 -34.64 -4.43 19.00
CA SER A 162 -35.77 -5.34 18.99
C SER A 162 -36.04 -5.93 20.37
N ASP A 163 -35.00 -6.34 21.08
CA ASP A 163 -35.11 -6.89 22.42
C ASP A 163 -35.56 -5.83 23.43
N PHE A 164 -35.06 -4.61 23.28
CA PHE A 164 -35.49 -3.47 24.10
C PHE A 164 -36.98 -3.14 23.90
N ALA A 165 -37.43 -3.13 22.62
CA ALA A 165 -38.83 -2.91 22.30
C ALA A 165 -39.75 -4.03 22.82
N ARG A 166 -39.26 -5.26 22.92
CA ARG A 166 -40.00 -6.38 23.53
C ARG A 166 -40.01 -6.31 25.05
N GLY A 167 -38.94 -5.80 25.66
CA GLY A 167 -38.84 -5.61 27.12
C GLY A 167 -39.82 -4.58 27.63
N ASP A 168 -40.06 -3.52 26.89
CA ASP A 168 -41.07 -2.51 27.24
C ASP A 168 -42.53 -3.04 27.20
N SER A 169 -42.74 -4.16 26.46
CA SER A 169 -44.07 -4.79 26.42
C SER A 169 -44.34 -5.74 27.60
N ILE A 170 -43.37 -5.96 28.50
CA ILE A 170 -43.50 -6.83 29.70
C ILE A 170 -43.75 -5.99 30.96
N ILE A 171 -43.64 -4.67 30.91
CA ILE A 171 -43.85 -3.73 32.03
C ILE A 171 -45.17 -2.93 31.88
N GLY A 172 -46.11 -3.46 31.09
CA GLY A 172 -47.46 -2.93 30.93
C GLY A 172 -48.53 -3.78 31.64
#